data_f58222591afaeca1339d46f810035fbf
#
_entry.id   f58222591afaeca1339d46f810035fbf
#
_cell.length_a   1.000
_cell.length_b   1.000
_cell.length_c   1.000
_cell.angle_alpha   90.00
_cell.angle_beta   90.00
_cell.angle_gamma   90.00
#
_symmetry.space_group_name_H-M   'P 1'
#
loop_
_entity.id
_entity.type
_entity.pdbx_description
1 polymer ?
#
loop_
_entity_poly.entity_id
_entity_poly.type
_entity_poly.pdbx_seq_one_letter_code
_entity_poly.pdbx_strand_id
1 'polypeptide(L)'
;MAETLIQQTNHELYLLVRNPEKLKFDWQARDGVNILQGDMREVDRYAELLQEMNVAIVAATAWGGTQEVFDVNVQKTLRLIKLLSPQTCQQVIYFSTASILGNDNNLLKEAGELGTDYIRSKYDCMVQLSGLTNVPPITALYPTLVLGGDAQKPVSHLSSGIPQVAKWIGLIRWLKADGSFHFIHGADIAKVVHYLVDRPPASDETRHFVLGSPPITANEAVEQACAYLNKKIFFRITLSPGLANFFIWLFRIQVAAWDRFCISYRHFTYQNFVNPEIIGQQSYCGTIADMLKTSGIPGKDIKS
;
A
#
# COMPACT_ATOMS: atom_id res chain seq x y z
N MET A 1 7.39 -7.22 6.08
CA MET A 1 7.51 -8.36 5.15
C MET A 1 8.82 -9.13 5.36
N ALA A 2 10.00 -8.56 5.05
CA ALA A 2 11.27 -9.27 5.27
C ALA A 2 11.37 -9.84 6.68
N GLU A 3 11.18 -9.03 7.72
CA GLU A 3 11.19 -9.49 9.11
C GLU A 3 10.22 -10.64 9.37
N THR A 4 8.99 -10.60 8.82
CA THR A 4 8.00 -11.68 8.97
C THR A 4 8.49 -12.98 8.32
N LEU A 5 9.05 -12.89 7.11
CA LEU A 5 9.62 -14.04 6.42
C LEU A 5 10.84 -14.62 7.16
N ILE A 6 11.70 -13.77 7.71
CA ILE A 6 12.84 -14.19 8.54
C ILE A 6 12.35 -14.98 9.77
N GLN A 7 11.34 -14.45 10.47
CA GLN A 7 10.87 -15.01 11.74
C GLN A 7 9.95 -16.21 11.60
N GLN A 8 9.21 -16.33 10.48
CA GLN A 8 8.12 -17.29 10.33
C GLN A 8 8.33 -18.31 9.23
N THR A 9 9.49 -18.27 8.52
CA THR A 9 9.82 -19.26 7.49
C THR A 9 11.27 -19.69 7.58
N ASN A 10 11.58 -20.82 6.93
CA ASN A 10 12.96 -21.31 6.76
C ASN A 10 13.47 -21.11 5.31
N HIS A 11 12.78 -20.29 4.52
CA HIS A 11 13.21 -19.97 3.16
C HIS A 11 14.58 -19.28 3.15
N GLU A 12 15.41 -19.61 2.19
CA GLU A 12 16.59 -18.82 1.91
C GLU A 12 16.16 -17.49 1.31
N LEU A 13 16.62 -16.39 1.90
CA LEU A 13 16.20 -15.04 1.57
C LEU A 13 17.37 -14.21 1.02
N TYR A 14 17.14 -13.54 -0.09
CA TYR A 14 18.05 -12.56 -0.69
C TYR A 14 17.39 -11.19 -0.68
N LEU A 15 17.91 -10.28 0.14
CA LEU A 15 17.34 -8.95 0.35
C LEU A 15 18.18 -7.89 -0.37
N LEU A 16 17.70 -7.41 -1.53
CA LEU A 16 18.34 -6.30 -2.24
C LEU A 16 18.02 -4.98 -1.53
N VAL A 17 19.02 -4.35 -0.97
CA VAL A 17 18.91 -3.11 -0.19
C VAL A 17 20.03 -2.12 -0.51
N ARG A 18 19.70 -0.83 -0.65
CA ARG A 18 20.71 0.22 -0.91
C ARG A 18 21.61 0.48 0.28
N ASN A 19 21.03 0.47 1.48
CA ASN A 19 21.77 0.69 2.73
C ASN A 19 21.29 -0.27 3.82
N PRO A 20 22.05 -1.34 4.11
CA PRO A 20 21.70 -2.32 5.15
C PRO A 20 21.59 -1.72 6.56
N GLU A 21 22.34 -0.66 6.88
CA GLU A 21 22.29 -0.01 8.20
C GLU A 21 20.93 0.64 8.51
N LYS A 22 20.13 0.91 7.47
CA LYS A 22 18.77 1.45 7.60
C LYS A 22 17.72 0.38 7.91
N LEU A 23 18.07 -0.90 7.86
CA LEU A 23 17.18 -1.96 8.27
C LEU A 23 16.94 -1.88 9.79
N LYS A 24 15.69 -1.79 10.20
CA LYS A 24 15.26 -1.66 11.61
C LYS A 24 14.71 -2.98 12.15
N PHE A 25 15.26 -4.09 11.70
CA PHE A 25 14.98 -5.44 12.18
C PHE A 25 16.25 -6.27 12.14
N ASP A 26 16.29 -7.31 12.95
CA ASP A 26 17.41 -8.24 12.99
C ASP A 26 17.35 -9.19 11.79
N TRP A 27 18.15 -8.87 10.76
CA TRP A 27 18.25 -9.70 9.56
C TRP A 27 19.21 -10.88 9.75
N GLN A 28 20.01 -10.90 10.85
CA GLN A 28 20.89 -11.99 11.23
C GLN A 28 20.24 -12.97 12.21
N ALA A 29 18.94 -12.83 12.47
CA ALA A 29 18.21 -13.66 13.44
C ALA A 29 18.25 -15.18 13.14
N ARG A 30 18.60 -15.56 11.91
CA ARG A 30 18.83 -16.94 11.50
C ARG A 30 19.74 -17.04 10.27
N ASP A 31 20.26 -18.23 10.02
CA ASP A 31 20.99 -18.54 8.78
C ASP A 31 20.07 -18.51 7.55
N GLY A 32 20.65 -18.39 6.36
CA GLY A 32 19.93 -18.35 5.09
C GLY A 32 19.30 -16.99 4.79
N VAL A 33 19.75 -15.90 5.43
CA VAL A 33 19.36 -14.51 5.10
C VAL A 33 20.55 -13.78 4.51
N ASN A 34 20.47 -13.46 3.24
CA ASN A 34 21.56 -12.87 2.47
C ASN A 34 21.23 -11.41 2.13
N ILE A 35 22.13 -10.48 2.48
CA ILE A 35 21.99 -9.07 2.10
C ILE A 35 22.77 -8.83 0.80
N LEU A 36 22.04 -8.38 -0.21
CA LEU A 36 22.60 -7.88 -1.48
C LEU A 36 22.60 -6.35 -1.41
N GLN A 37 23.76 -5.77 -1.12
CA GLN A 37 23.87 -4.32 -1.13
C GLN A 37 23.95 -3.81 -2.58
N GLY A 38 22.92 -3.09 -3.01
CA GLY A 38 22.83 -2.56 -4.36
C GLY A 38 21.56 -1.76 -4.60
N ASP A 39 21.51 -1.14 -5.76
CA ASP A 39 20.34 -0.39 -6.23
C ASP A 39 19.54 -1.21 -7.27
N MET A 40 18.23 -1.08 -7.24
CA MET A 40 17.34 -1.71 -8.24
C MET A 40 17.72 -1.31 -9.68
N ARG A 41 18.33 -0.15 -9.87
CA ARG A 41 18.82 0.32 -11.17
C ARG A 41 19.95 -0.54 -11.74
N GLU A 42 20.66 -1.26 -10.88
CA GLU A 42 21.76 -2.16 -11.22
C GLU A 42 21.34 -3.64 -11.22
N VAL A 43 20.06 -3.93 -11.37
CA VAL A 43 19.49 -5.28 -11.25
C VAL A 43 20.17 -6.32 -12.16
N ASP A 44 20.72 -5.91 -13.29
CA ASP A 44 21.45 -6.77 -14.21
C ASP A 44 22.70 -7.44 -13.58
N ARG A 45 23.28 -6.86 -12.51
CA ARG A 45 24.40 -7.46 -11.75
C ARG A 45 24.01 -8.77 -11.05
N TYR A 46 22.73 -8.99 -10.84
CA TYR A 46 22.18 -10.16 -10.17
C TYR A 46 21.51 -11.15 -11.12
N ALA A 47 21.78 -11.04 -12.44
CA ALA A 47 21.10 -11.82 -13.46
C ALA A 47 21.22 -13.35 -13.22
N GLU A 48 22.43 -13.83 -12.88
CA GLU A 48 22.65 -15.25 -12.60
C GLU A 48 21.86 -15.73 -11.37
N LEU A 49 21.94 -14.97 -10.27
CA LEU A 49 21.20 -15.26 -9.06
C LEU A 49 19.69 -15.25 -9.28
N LEU A 50 19.17 -14.32 -10.09
CA LEU A 50 17.75 -14.21 -10.39
C LEU A 50 17.21 -15.43 -11.15
N GLN A 51 18.05 -16.14 -11.93
CA GLN A 51 17.65 -17.38 -12.61
C GLN A 51 17.36 -18.53 -11.62
N GLU A 52 17.90 -18.47 -10.43
CA GLU A 52 17.76 -19.52 -9.40
C GLU A 52 16.59 -19.28 -8.42
N MET A 53 16.00 -18.08 -8.45
CA MET A 53 14.95 -17.68 -7.49
C MET A 53 13.64 -18.44 -7.73
N ASN A 54 13.08 -19.00 -6.65
CA ASN A 54 11.78 -19.68 -6.69
C ASN A 54 10.61 -18.69 -6.57
N VAL A 55 10.78 -17.62 -5.80
CA VAL A 55 9.78 -16.55 -5.63
C VAL A 55 10.49 -15.20 -5.63
N ALA A 56 9.95 -14.23 -6.33
CA ALA A 56 10.44 -12.86 -6.30
C ALA A 56 9.37 -11.91 -5.74
N ILE A 57 9.74 -11.10 -4.73
CA ILE A 57 8.87 -10.06 -4.16
C ILE A 57 9.39 -8.70 -4.62
N VAL A 58 8.67 -8.06 -5.53
CA VAL A 58 9.05 -6.76 -6.13
C VAL A 58 8.28 -5.64 -5.45
N ALA A 59 8.87 -5.11 -4.37
CA ALA A 59 8.31 -4.02 -3.56
C ALA A 59 9.12 -2.71 -3.70
N ALA A 60 10.23 -2.73 -4.45
CA ALA A 60 11.02 -1.52 -4.69
C ALA A 60 10.19 -0.46 -5.41
N THR A 61 10.31 0.80 -4.97
CA THR A 61 9.60 1.92 -5.56
C THR A 61 10.36 3.23 -5.35
N ALA A 62 10.29 4.13 -6.34
CA ALA A 62 10.75 5.51 -6.25
C ALA A 62 9.56 6.46 -6.17
N TRP A 63 9.74 7.60 -5.48
CA TRP A 63 8.70 8.59 -5.22
C TRP A 63 9.06 9.99 -5.72
N GLY A 64 10.33 10.25 -5.99
CA GLY A 64 10.84 11.58 -6.30
C GLY A 64 11.56 11.65 -7.64
N GLY A 65 11.22 12.70 -8.44
CA GLY A 65 11.80 12.93 -9.75
C GLY A 65 11.23 12.04 -10.84
N THR A 66 10.62 12.63 -11.86
CA THR A 66 9.90 11.93 -12.93
C THR A 66 10.75 10.82 -13.57
N GLN A 67 12.03 11.12 -13.89
CA GLN A 67 12.92 10.16 -14.54
C GLN A 67 13.24 8.96 -13.65
N GLU A 68 13.58 9.19 -12.36
CA GLU A 68 13.88 8.11 -11.42
C GLU A 68 12.66 7.23 -11.15
N VAL A 69 11.49 7.85 -11.04
CA VAL A 69 10.22 7.14 -10.83
C VAL A 69 9.93 6.17 -11.97
N PHE A 70 10.04 6.60 -13.23
CA PHE A 70 9.80 5.71 -14.38
C PHE A 70 10.93 4.70 -14.56
N ASP A 71 12.18 5.06 -14.32
CA ASP A 71 13.30 4.12 -14.40
C ASP A 71 13.09 2.96 -13.40
N VAL A 72 12.89 3.25 -12.12
CA VAL A 72 12.75 2.21 -11.08
C VAL A 72 11.41 1.49 -11.17
N ASN A 73 10.29 2.24 -11.22
CA ASN A 73 8.96 1.65 -11.08
C ASN A 73 8.48 0.94 -12.35
N VAL A 74 9.04 1.27 -13.52
CA VAL A 74 8.68 0.64 -14.79
C VAL A 74 9.84 -0.14 -15.37
N GLN A 75 10.89 0.53 -15.85
CA GLN A 75 11.94 -0.11 -16.64
C GLN A 75 12.68 -1.20 -15.87
N LYS A 76 13.17 -0.89 -14.67
CA LYS A 76 13.94 -1.83 -13.86
C LYS A 76 13.07 -2.91 -13.22
N THR A 77 11.82 -2.60 -12.90
CA THR A 77 10.82 -3.59 -12.48
C THR A 77 10.58 -4.63 -13.58
N LEU A 78 10.29 -4.19 -14.80
CA LEU A 78 10.11 -5.09 -15.96
C LEU A 78 11.38 -5.85 -16.29
N ARG A 79 12.56 -5.20 -16.18
CA ARG A 79 13.85 -5.85 -16.38
C ARG A 79 14.09 -6.95 -15.38
N LEU A 80 13.85 -6.72 -14.08
CA LEU A 80 13.97 -7.75 -13.04
C LEU A 80 13.10 -8.96 -13.37
N ILE A 81 11.84 -8.74 -13.69
CA ILE A 81 10.88 -9.81 -14.00
C ILE A 81 11.34 -10.63 -15.22
N LYS A 82 11.90 -9.97 -16.24
CA LYS A 82 12.45 -10.65 -17.43
C LYS A 82 13.76 -11.41 -17.15
N LEU A 83 14.47 -11.10 -16.08
CA LEU A 83 15.67 -11.83 -15.65
C LEU A 83 15.34 -13.10 -14.87
N LEU A 84 14.14 -13.24 -14.34
CA LEU A 84 13.71 -14.45 -13.66
C LEU A 84 13.45 -15.58 -14.66
N SER A 85 13.79 -16.81 -14.28
CA SER A 85 13.54 -18.00 -15.10
C SER A 85 12.09 -18.49 -14.88
N PRO A 86 11.24 -18.57 -15.92
CA PRO A 86 9.89 -19.13 -15.78
C PRO A 86 9.88 -20.62 -15.40
N GLN A 87 11.00 -21.33 -15.58
CA GLN A 87 11.16 -22.73 -15.22
C GLN A 87 11.44 -22.92 -13.73
N THR A 88 12.09 -21.94 -13.10
CA THR A 88 12.51 -21.99 -11.70
C THR A 88 11.61 -21.14 -10.80
N CYS A 89 11.27 -19.94 -11.23
CA CYS A 89 10.48 -19.00 -10.47
C CYS A 89 8.98 -19.32 -10.59
N GLN A 90 8.39 -19.73 -9.49
CA GLN A 90 6.99 -20.16 -9.42
C GLN A 90 6.02 -18.98 -9.33
N GLN A 91 6.45 -17.82 -8.82
CA GLN A 91 5.66 -16.60 -8.84
C GLN A 91 6.50 -15.34 -8.62
N VAL A 92 6.00 -14.24 -9.19
CA VAL A 92 6.42 -12.87 -8.86
C VAL A 92 5.30 -12.19 -8.08
N ILE A 93 5.56 -11.79 -6.84
CA ILE A 93 4.65 -10.96 -6.05
C ILE A 93 5.01 -9.50 -6.31
N TYR A 94 4.23 -8.82 -7.15
CA TYR A 94 4.49 -7.43 -7.55
C TYR A 94 3.60 -6.46 -6.79
N PHE A 95 4.21 -5.43 -6.20
CA PHE A 95 3.51 -4.35 -5.52
C PHE A 95 3.19 -3.19 -6.46
N SER A 96 1.91 -3.07 -6.81
CA SER A 96 1.32 -1.92 -7.46
C SER A 96 0.68 -0.98 -6.41
N THR A 97 -0.44 -0.35 -6.73
CA THR A 97 -1.25 0.49 -5.83
C THR A 97 -2.71 0.45 -6.26
N ALA A 98 -3.64 0.45 -5.31
CA ALA A 98 -5.06 0.52 -5.62
C ALA A 98 -5.47 1.84 -6.29
N SER A 99 -4.65 2.89 -6.18
CA SER A 99 -4.90 4.18 -6.85
C SER A 99 -4.95 4.12 -8.38
N ILE A 100 -4.50 3.00 -8.99
CA ILE A 100 -4.62 2.82 -10.45
C ILE A 100 -5.86 2.03 -10.88
N LEU A 101 -6.73 1.67 -9.92
CA LEU A 101 -7.92 0.87 -10.17
C LEU A 101 -9.20 1.69 -10.00
N GLY A 102 -10.19 1.37 -10.82
CA GLY A 102 -11.59 1.77 -10.61
C GLY A 102 -12.30 0.86 -9.59
N ASN A 103 -13.56 1.19 -9.29
CA ASN A 103 -14.38 0.42 -8.34
C ASN A 103 -14.70 -1.01 -8.81
N ASP A 104 -14.51 -1.28 -10.08
CA ASP A 104 -14.66 -2.59 -10.72
C ASP A 104 -13.34 -3.40 -10.76
N ASN A 105 -12.28 -2.88 -10.10
CA ASN A 105 -10.91 -3.40 -10.09
C ASN A 105 -10.21 -3.40 -11.46
N ASN A 106 -10.78 -2.75 -12.48
CA ASN A 106 -10.11 -2.53 -13.75
C ASN A 106 -9.17 -1.30 -13.67
N LEU A 107 -8.23 -1.22 -14.61
CA LEU A 107 -7.33 -0.06 -14.67
C LEU A 107 -8.13 1.23 -14.94
N LEU A 108 -7.94 2.21 -14.09
CA LEU A 108 -8.57 3.53 -14.16
C LEU A 108 -7.76 4.44 -15.09
N LYS A 109 -8.34 4.80 -16.23
CA LYS A 109 -7.67 5.60 -17.27
C LYS A 109 -7.14 6.93 -16.72
N GLU A 110 -7.89 7.59 -15.85
CA GLU A 110 -7.54 8.85 -15.22
C GLU A 110 -6.27 8.73 -14.33
N ALA A 111 -5.97 7.55 -13.82
CA ALA A 111 -4.72 7.31 -13.09
C ALA A 111 -3.49 7.42 -14.01
N GLY A 112 -3.61 6.97 -15.26
CA GLY A 112 -2.57 7.12 -16.28
C GLY A 112 -2.46 8.54 -16.82
N GLU A 113 -3.57 9.29 -16.90
CA GLU A 113 -3.61 10.62 -17.51
C GLU A 113 -3.35 11.76 -16.50
N LEU A 114 -3.96 11.68 -15.32
CA LEU A 114 -3.98 12.76 -14.33
C LEU A 114 -3.16 12.44 -13.07
N GLY A 115 -2.77 11.17 -12.90
CA GLY A 115 -2.03 10.70 -11.74
C GLY A 115 -0.72 11.43 -11.51
N THR A 116 -0.22 11.40 -10.27
CA THR A 116 1.15 11.82 -9.97
C THR A 116 2.13 10.93 -10.74
N ASP A 117 3.40 11.33 -10.84
CA ASP A 117 4.43 10.51 -11.51
C ASP A 117 4.47 9.09 -10.95
N TYR A 118 4.32 8.95 -9.63
CA TYR A 118 4.21 7.64 -8.98
C TYR A 118 3.00 6.84 -9.48
N ILE A 119 1.81 7.43 -9.50
CA ILE A 119 0.58 6.74 -9.92
C ILE A 119 0.66 6.37 -11.40
N ARG A 120 1.10 7.30 -12.26
CA ARG A 120 1.30 7.05 -13.68
C ARG A 120 2.30 5.93 -13.93
N SER A 121 3.44 5.93 -13.22
CA SER A 121 4.44 4.87 -13.38
C SER A 121 3.91 3.49 -12.96
N LYS A 122 3.08 3.42 -11.92
CA LYS A 122 2.44 2.16 -11.52
C LYS A 122 1.39 1.70 -12.52
N TYR A 123 0.62 2.63 -13.10
CA TYR A 123 -0.31 2.36 -14.20
C TYR A 123 0.42 1.83 -15.43
N ASP A 124 1.45 2.53 -15.90
CA ASP A 124 2.23 2.15 -17.07
C ASP A 124 2.95 0.80 -16.87
N CYS A 125 3.46 0.55 -15.67
CA CYS A 125 4.05 -0.75 -15.36
C CYS A 125 3.03 -1.87 -15.49
N MET A 126 1.80 -1.70 -14.97
CA MET A 126 0.76 -2.72 -15.09
C MET A 126 0.34 -2.97 -16.53
N VAL A 127 0.18 -1.91 -17.33
CA VAL A 127 -0.12 -2.04 -18.77
C VAL A 127 0.97 -2.84 -19.49
N GLN A 128 2.24 -2.57 -19.19
CA GLN A 128 3.36 -3.29 -19.84
C GLN A 128 3.52 -4.71 -19.30
N LEU A 129 3.24 -4.95 -18.00
CA LEU A 129 3.27 -6.29 -17.41
C LEU A 129 2.28 -7.23 -18.07
N SER A 130 1.07 -6.77 -18.38
CA SER A 130 0.04 -7.57 -19.05
C SER A 130 0.42 -8.02 -20.45
N GLY A 131 1.38 -7.35 -21.08
CA GLY A 131 1.92 -7.70 -22.41
C GLY A 131 3.17 -8.59 -22.37
N LEU A 132 3.71 -8.93 -21.18
CA LEU A 132 4.90 -9.76 -21.09
C LEU A 132 4.56 -11.22 -21.38
N THR A 133 5.42 -11.86 -22.16
CA THR A 133 5.40 -13.29 -22.44
C THR A 133 6.68 -13.94 -21.94
N ASN A 134 6.63 -15.22 -21.65
CA ASN A 134 7.77 -15.99 -21.15
C ASN A 134 8.38 -15.43 -19.86
N VAL A 135 7.51 -15.06 -18.92
CA VAL A 135 7.87 -14.62 -17.57
C VAL A 135 7.15 -15.51 -16.55
N PRO A 136 7.66 -15.59 -15.29
CA PRO A 136 6.96 -16.34 -14.25
C PRO A 136 5.54 -15.81 -14.00
N PRO A 137 4.61 -16.62 -13.45
CA PRO A 137 3.28 -16.19 -13.05
C PRO A 137 3.33 -14.98 -12.10
N ILE A 138 2.44 -14.01 -12.31
CA ILE A 138 2.45 -12.75 -11.55
C ILE A 138 1.27 -12.70 -10.59
N THR A 139 1.55 -12.43 -9.33
CA THR A 139 0.57 -12.04 -8.31
C THR A 139 0.71 -10.54 -8.06
N ALA A 140 -0.16 -9.74 -8.65
CA ALA A 140 -0.16 -8.29 -8.49
C ALA A 140 -0.94 -7.91 -7.24
N LEU A 141 -0.30 -7.18 -6.33
CA LEU A 141 -0.87 -6.65 -5.10
C LEU A 141 -1.15 -5.16 -5.26
N TYR A 142 -2.35 -4.74 -4.90
CA TYR A 142 -2.80 -3.34 -4.95
C TYR A 142 -3.13 -2.86 -3.54
N PRO A 143 -2.11 -2.43 -2.76
CA PRO A 143 -2.38 -1.86 -1.46
C PRO A 143 -3.23 -0.59 -1.57
N THR A 144 -4.20 -0.48 -0.67
CA THR A 144 -5.03 0.73 -0.51
C THR A 144 -4.28 1.77 0.33
N LEU A 145 -4.93 2.51 1.23
CA LEU A 145 -4.23 3.45 2.12
C LEU A 145 -3.35 2.68 3.11
N VAL A 146 -2.03 2.71 2.91
CA VAL A 146 -1.09 1.93 3.71
C VAL A 146 -0.72 2.69 4.99
N LEU A 147 -1.13 2.12 6.12
CA LEU A 147 -0.65 2.50 7.44
C LEU A 147 0.62 1.70 7.75
N GLY A 148 1.50 2.26 8.58
CA GLY A 148 2.69 1.53 8.97
C GLY A 148 3.47 2.22 10.07
N GLY A 149 4.26 1.43 10.77
CA GLY A 149 5.02 1.86 11.92
C GLY A 149 4.26 1.71 13.23
N ASP A 150 5.03 1.69 14.28
CA ASP A 150 4.59 1.67 15.67
C ASP A 150 5.65 2.34 16.55
N ALA A 151 5.63 2.14 17.86
CA ALA A 151 6.62 2.70 18.76
C ALA A 151 8.07 2.25 18.48
N GLN A 152 8.26 1.13 17.77
CA GLN A 152 9.57 0.52 17.50
C GLN A 152 9.97 0.58 16.02
N LYS A 153 9.00 0.77 15.10
CA LYS A 153 9.20 0.70 13.65
C LYS A 153 8.91 2.05 12.98
N PRO A 154 9.61 2.37 11.90
CA PRO A 154 9.41 3.62 11.17
C PRO A 154 7.96 3.81 10.75
N VAL A 155 7.42 5.00 11.01
CA VAL A 155 6.04 5.37 10.69
C VAL A 155 5.91 5.63 9.19
N SER A 156 4.84 5.14 8.55
CA SER A 156 4.55 5.47 7.16
C SER A 156 4.17 6.96 7.03
N HIS A 157 4.30 7.49 5.81
CA HIS A 157 3.94 8.89 5.54
C HIS A 157 2.47 9.18 5.94
N LEU A 158 1.56 8.26 5.63
CA LEU A 158 0.15 8.39 5.99
C LEU A 158 -0.05 8.34 7.52
N SER A 159 0.57 7.35 8.20
CA SER A 159 0.47 7.22 9.66
C SER A 159 1.03 8.43 10.40
N SER A 160 2.07 9.10 9.86
CA SER A 160 2.63 10.31 10.46
C SER A 160 1.64 11.48 10.52
N GLY A 161 0.63 11.50 9.64
CA GLY A 161 -0.42 12.51 9.61
C GLY A 161 -1.56 12.26 10.59
N ILE A 162 -1.76 11.02 11.06
CA ILE A 162 -2.88 10.65 11.94
C ILE A 162 -2.93 11.47 13.24
N PRO A 163 -1.81 11.68 13.97
CA PRO A 163 -1.84 12.52 15.18
C PRO A 163 -2.32 13.94 14.91
N GLN A 164 -2.01 14.50 13.75
CA GLN A 164 -2.48 15.83 13.37
C GLN A 164 -3.99 15.84 13.10
N VAL A 165 -4.50 14.85 12.36
CA VAL A 165 -5.95 14.70 12.12
C VAL A 165 -6.70 14.54 13.46
N ALA A 166 -6.17 13.72 14.38
CA ALA A 166 -6.75 13.51 15.70
C ALA A 166 -6.83 14.80 16.54
N LYS A 167 -5.86 15.72 16.42
CA LYS A 167 -5.92 17.06 17.05
C LYS A 167 -7.12 17.86 16.55
N TRP A 168 -7.42 17.75 15.26
CA TRP A 168 -8.51 18.47 14.63
C TRP A 168 -9.87 17.76 14.72
N ILE A 169 -9.96 16.59 15.35
CA ILE A 169 -11.22 15.84 15.45
C ILE A 169 -12.34 16.65 16.10
N GLY A 170 -11.99 17.57 17.02
CA GLY A 170 -12.94 18.49 17.64
C GLY A 170 -13.69 19.38 16.64
N LEU A 171 -13.07 19.70 15.50
CA LEU A 171 -13.66 20.45 14.39
C LEU A 171 -14.23 19.50 13.34
N ILE A 172 -13.46 18.49 12.92
CA ILE A 172 -13.82 17.53 11.86
C ILE A 172 -15.14 16.84 12.17
N ARG A 173 -15.44 16.54 13.43
CA ARG A 173 -16.70 15.88 13.85
C ARG A 173 -17.96 16.63 13.46
N TRP A 174 -17.88 17.93 13.20
CA TRP A 174 -19.01 18.76 12.75
C TRP A 174 -19.21 18.77 11.25
N LEU A 175 -18.32 18.13 10.51
CA LEU A 175 -18.41 18.03 9.06
C LEU A 175 -18.92 16.64 8.65
N LYS A 176 -19.73 16.61 7.60
CA LYS A 176 -20.17 15.40 6.91
C LYS A 176 -19.63 15.43 5.50
N ALA A 177 -18.77 14.47 5.15
CA ALA A 177 -18.19 14.35 3.82
C ALA A 177 -18.71 13.07 3.15
N ASP A 178 -19.00 13.18 1.85
CA ASP A 178 -19.34 12.06 1.02
C ASP A 178 -18.05 11.47 0.42
N GLY A 179 -17.72 10.26 0.81
CA GLY A 179 -16.54 9.55 0.38
C GLY A 179 -16.35 8.26 1.16
N SER A 180 -15.67 7.30 0.56
CA SER A 180 -15.35 6.01 1.18
C SER A 180 -14.01 5.49 0.70
N PHE A 181 -13.36 4.68 1.52
CA PHE A 181 -12.02 4.17 1.28
C PHE A 181 -11.76 2.86 2.00
N HIS A 182 -10.71 2.17 1.61
CA HIS A 182 -10.09 1.10 2.37
C HIS A 182 -8.75 1.55 2.94
N PHE A 183 -8.32 0.91 3.99
CA PHE A 183 -6.96 1.05 4.52
C PHE A 183 -6.40 -0.33 4.89
N ILE A 184 -5.09 -0.45 5.01
CA ILE A 184 -4.42 -1.65 5.49
C ILE A 184 -3.12 -1.28 6.21
N HIS A 185 -2.74 -2.05 7.21
CA HIS A 185 -1.47 -1.85 7.90
C HIS A 185 -0.35 -2.69 7.27
N GLY A 186 0.89 -2.18 7.28
CA GLY A 186 2.04 -2.89 6.74
C GLY A 186 2.30 -4.27 7.38
N ALA A 187 1.92 -4.45 8.66
CA ALA A 187 1.95 -5.75 9.32
C ALA A 187 0.93 -6.74 8.72
N ASP A 188 -0.25 -6.25 8.35
CA ASP A 188 -1.29 -7.07 7.71
C ASP A 188 -0.91 -7.42 6.27
N ILE A 189 -0.31 -6.48 5.53
CA ILE A 189 0.31 -6.78 4.22
C ILE A 189 1.36 -7.89 4.36
N ALA A 190 2.19 -7.84 5.41
CA ALA A 190 3.23 -8.85 5.63
C ALA A 190 2.65 -10.25 5.87
N LYS A 191 1.52 -10.37 6.58
CA LYS A 191 0.80 -11.63 6.77
C LYS A 191 0.25 -12.18 5.45
N VAL A 192 -0.36 -11.33 4.63
CA VAL A 192 -0.88 -11.73 3.32
C VAL A 192 0.26 -12.18 2.41
N VAL A 193 1.39 -11.46 2.38
CA VAL A 193 2.55 -11.85 1.57
C VAL A 193 3.14 -13.17 2.05
N HIS A 194 3.29 -13.37 3.36
CA HIS A 194 3.74 -14.64 3.93
C HIS A 194 2.82 -15.80 3.49
N TYR A 195 1.50 -15.61 3.54
CA TYR A 195 0.54 -16.60 3.06
C TYR A 195 0.71 -16.92 1.58
N LEU A 196 0.99 -15.90 0.74
CA LEU A 196 1.09 -16.04 -0.72
C LEU A 196 2.41 -16.69 -1.16
N VAL A 197 3.52 -16.48 -0.45
CA VAL A 197 4.84 -17.03 -0.79
C VAL A 197 4.78 -18.54 -0.97
N ASP A 198 4.04 -19.24 -0.11
CA ASP A 198 3.91 -20.70 -0.14
C ASP A 198 2.72 -21.18 -1.01
N ARG A 199 2.08 -20.27 -1.75
CA ARG A 199 0.89 -20.55 -2.57
C ARG A 199 1.00 -19.90 -3.94
N PRO A 200 1.93 -20.38 -4.77
CA PRO A 200 2.06 -19.86 -6.13
C PRO A 200 0.77 -20.09 -6.93
N PRO A 201 0.48 -19.26 -7.95
CA PRO A 201 -0.64 -19.49 -8.85
C PRO A 201 -0.42 -20.76 -9.69
N ALA A 202 -1.48 -21.25 -10.33
CA ALA A 202 -1.34 -22.23 -11.41
C ALA A 202 -0.52 -21.61 -12.56
N SER A 203 0.12 -22.44 -13.37
CA SER A 203 1.24 -22.08 -14.24
C SER A 203 1.07 -20.86 -15.14
N ASP A 204 -0.16 -20.49 -15.51
CA ASP A 204 -0.41 -19.36 -16.44
C ASP A 204 -1.36 -18.31 -15.85
N GLU A 205 -1.65 -18.38 -14.54
CA GLU A 205 -2.61 -17.51 -13.89
C GLU A 205 -1.92 -16.22 -13.39
N THR A 206 -2.41 -15.08 -13.85
CA THR A 206 -2.10 -13.79 -13.19
C THR A 206 -3.17 -13.50 -12.16
N ARG A 207 -2.78 -13.34 -10.90
CA ARG A 207 -3.69 -13.02 -9.81
C ARG A 207 -3.60 -11.54 -9.44
N HIS A 208 -4.75 -10.95 -9.13
CA HIS A 208 -4.88 -9.55 -8.75
C HIS A 208 -5.57 -9.46 -7.38
N PHE A 209 -4.88 -8.90 -6.38
CA PHE A 209 -5.42 -8.75 -5.03
C PHE A 209 -5.37 -7.31 -4.57
N VAL A 210 -6.53 -6.71 -4.33
CA VAL A 210 -6.62 -5.43 -3.63
C VAL A 210 -6.44 -5.68 -2.15
N LEU A 211 -5.42 -5.07 -1.54
CA LEU A 211 -5.13 -5.23 -0.13
C LEU A 211 -5.79 -4.12 0.67
N GLY A 212 -6.77 -4.47 1.50
CA GLY A 212 -7.55 -3.50 2.26
C GLY A 212 -8.44 -4.14 3.33
N SER A 213 -8.72 -3.40 4.39
CA SER A 213 -9.81 -3.69 5.34
C SER A 213 -11.17 -3.51 4.65
N PRO A 214 -12.29 -3.93 5.24
CA PRO A 214 -13.62 -3.58 4.72
C PRO A 214 -13.73 -2.08 4.43
N PRO A 215 -14.48 -1.68 3.37
CA PRO A 215 -14.65 -0.27 3.04
C PRO A 215 -15.32 0.48 4.17
N ILE A 216 -14.86 1.69 4.42
CA ILE A 216 -15.42 2.58 5.43
C ILE A 216 -15.73 3.95 4.82
N THR A 217 -16.86 4.54 5.18
CA THR A 217 -17.16 5.93 4.79
C THR A 217 -16.37 6.92 5.63
N ALA A 218 -16.11 8.11 5.07
CA ALA A 218 -15.48 9.20 5.82
C ALA A 218 -16.26 9.54 7.10
N ASN A 219 -17.60 9.43 7.06
CA ASN A 219 -18.45 9.70 8.20
C ASN A 219 -18.33 8.64 9.30
N GLU A 220 -18.34 7.36 8.94
CA GLU A 220 -18.12 6.25 9.88
C GLU A 220 -16.73 6.32 10.50
N ALA A 221 -15.70 6.67 9.72
CA ALA A 221 -14.35 6.84 10.24
C ALA A 221 -14.27 7.96 11.31
N VAL A 222 -14.96 9.08 11.05
CA VAL A 222 -15.08 10.17 12.04
C VAL A 222 -15.88 9.74 13.27
N GLU A 223 -16.97 8.99 13.11
CA GLU A 223 -17.78 8.45 14.21
C GLU A 223 -16.98 7.49 15.10
N GLN A 224 -16.27 6.54 14.49
CA GLN A 224 -15.41 5.61 15.21
C GLN A 224 -14.26 6.33 15.94
N ALA A 225 -13.63 7.32 15.30
CA ALA A 225 -12.60 8.14 15.93
C ALA A 225 -13.15 8.95 17.09
N CYS A 226 -14.34 9.53 16.96
CA CYS A 226 -15.02 10.26 18.04
C CYS A 226 -15.39 9.34 19.19
N ALA A 227 -15.90 8.15 18.91
CA ALA A 227 -16.19 7.14 19.94
C ALA A 227 -14.92 6.77 20.73
N TYR A 228 -13.82 6.46 20.05
CA TYR A 228 -12.54 6.13 20.66
C TYR A 228 -11.98 7.28 21.53
N LEU A 229 -12.15 8.53 21.10
CA LEU A 229 -11.66 9.73 21.78
C LEU A 229 -12.69 10.34 22.75
N ASN A 230 -13.81 9.67 23.02
CA ASN A 230 -14.92 10.13 23.84
C ASN A 230 -15.41 11.54 23.46
N LYS A 231 -15.67 11.76 22.16
CA LYS A 231 -16.16 13.01 21.59
C LYS A 231 -17.61 12.84 21.11
N LYS A 232 -18.54 13.63 21.64
CA LYS A 232 -19.96 13.61 21.20
C LYS A 232 -20.15 14.39 19.90
N ILE A 233 -21.01 13.88 19.02
CA ILE A 233 -21.46 14.52 17.79
C ILE A 233 -22.93 14.88 17.95
N PHE A 234 -23.27 16.17 17.87
CA PHE A 234 -24.63 16.65 18.04
C PHE A 234 -25.28 17.03 16.71
N PHE A 235 -24.49 17.57 15.77
CA PHE A 235 -24.95 17.94 14.43
C PHE A 235 -23.79 17.85 13.45
N ARG A 236 -24.07 17.87 12.15
CA ARG A 236 -23.07 17.90 11.09
C ARG A 236 -23.48 18.80 9.95
N ILE A 237 -22.52 19.53 9.41
CA ILE A 237 -22.66 20.34 8.21
C ILE A 237 -22.15 19.55 7.02
N THR A 238 -22.97 19.38 6.00
CA THR A 238 -22.57 18.67 4.78
C THR A 238 -21.55 19.48 3.98
N LEU A 239 -20.36 18.94 3.82
CA LEU A 239 -19.32 19.48 2.94
C LEU A 239 -19.65 19.09 1.50
N SER A 240 -20.46 19.89 0.82
CA SER A 240 -20.78 19.68 -0.60
C SER A 240 -19.56 19.99 -1.48
N PRO A 241 -19.45 19.40 -2.69
CA PRO A 241 -18.39 19.75 -3.65
C PRO A 241 -18.35 21.24 -3.97
N GLY A 242 -19.49 21.88 -4.03
CA GLY A 242 -19.58 23.34 -4.22
C GLY A 242 -18.95 24.13 -3.07
N LEU A 243 -19.20 23.70 -1.82
CA LEU A 243 -18.59 24.32 -0.63
C LEU A 243 -17.08 24.07 -0.59
N ALA A 244 -16.64 22.86 -0.95
CA ALA A 244 -15.22 22.55 -1.05
C ALA A 244 -14.52 23.42 -2.11
N ASN A 245 -15.10 23.52 -3.31
CA ASN A 245 -14.59 24.38 -4.38
C ASN A 245 -14.58 25.87 -3.98
N PHE A 246 -15.60 26.34 -3.25
CA PHE A 246 -15.63 27.70 -2.70
C PHE A 246 -14.44 27.94 -1.75
N PHE A 247 -14.15 27.03 -0.83
CA PHE A 247 -12.99 27.17 0.06
C PHE A 247 -11.65 27.08 -0.68
N ILE A 248 -11.52 26.18 -1.67
CA ILE A 248 -10.34 26.10 -2.54
C ILE A 248 -10.09 27.46 -3.23
N TRP A 249 -11.14 28.06 -3.79
CA TRP A 249 -11.07 29.37 -4.43
C TRP A 249 -10.75 30.49 -3.43
N LEU A 250 -11.46 30.54 -2.30
CA LEU A 250 -11.30 31.57 -1.26
C LEU A 250 -9.89 31.60 -0.68
N PHE A 251 -9.34 30.43 -0.36
CA PHE A 251 -8.00 30.27 0.21
C PHE A 251 -6.90 30.13 -0.83
N ARG A 252 -7.24 30.24 -2.12
CA ARG A 252 -6.31 30.10 -3.27
C ARG A 252 -5.45 28.82 -3.18
N ILE A 253 -6.05 27.71 -2.76
CA ILE A 253 -5.37 26.43 -2.65
C ILE A 253 -5.06 25.91 -4.06
N GLN A 254 -3.79 25.64 -4.34
CA GLN A 254 -3.41 24.98 -5.58
C GLN A 254 -3.75 23.50 -5.48
N VAL A 255 -4.64 23.01 -6.34
CA VAL A 255 -5.08 21.61 -6.39
C VAL A 255 -4.57 21.01 -7.69
N ALA A 256 -3.74 19.95 -7.57
CA ALA A 256 -3.26 19.21 -8.73
C ALA A 256 -4.42 18.52 -9.46
N ALA A 257 -4.21 18.15 -10.73
CA ALA A 257 -5.23 17.51 -11.55
C ALA A 257 -5.76 16.20 -10.91
N TRP A 258 -4.86 15.40 -10.35
CA TRP A 258 -5.21 14.17 -9.63
C TRP A 258 -6.04 14.44 -8.37
N ASP A 259 -5.67 15.44 -7.57
CA ASP A 259 -6.43 15.78 -6.35
C ASP A 259 -7.83 16.28 -6.69
N ARG A 260 -7.97 17.05 -7.77
CA ARG A 260 -9.28 17.50 -8.28
C ARG A 260 -10.13 16.33 -8.75
N PHE A 261 -9.54 15.36 -9.43
CA PHE A 261 -10.23 14.11 -9.78
C PHE A 261 -10.68 13.37 -8.52
N CYS A 262 -9.81 13.20 -7.51
CA CYS A 262 -10.14 12.54 -6.25
C CYS A 262 -11.31 13.21 -5.50
N ILE A 263 -11.39 14.55 -5.51
CA ILE A 263 -12.52 15.30 -4.91
C ILE A 263 -13.85 14.97 -5.61
N SER A 264 -13.82 14.63 -6.89
CA SER A 264 -15.01 14.26 -7.67
C SER A 264 -15.32 12.75 -7.58
N TYR A 265 -14.29 11.91 -7.62
CA TYR A 265 -14.43 10.45 -7.59
C TYR A 265 -14.87 9.94 -6.22
N ARG A 266 -14.32 10.43 -5.14
CA ARG A 266 -14.67 10.27 -3.71
C ARG A 266 -14.72 8.86 -3.14
N HIS A 267 -15.18 7.87 -3.89
CA HIS A 267 -15.38 6.49 -3.43
C HIS A 267 -14.27 5.58 -3.96
N PHE A 268 -13.18 5.51 -3.23
CA PHE A 268 -12.06 4.59 -3.52
C PHE A 268 -12.32 3.25 -2.84
N THR A 269 -13.33 2.56 -3.31
CA THR A 269 -13.75 1.24 -2.83
C THR A 269 -13.60 0.21 -3.94
N TYR A 270 -13.23 -0.99 -3.58
CA TYR A 270 -12.83 -2.05 -4.52
C TYR A 270 -13.56 -3.34 -4.18
N GLN A 271 -13.77 -4.16 -5.21
CA GLN A 271 -14.37 -5.48 -5.05
C GLN A 271 -13.30 -6.49 -4.59
N ASN A 272 -13.76 -7.56 -3.91
CA ASN A 272 -12.90 -8.71 -3.57
C ASN A 272 -11.57 -8.31 -2.90
N PHE A 273 -11.61 -7.39 -1.95
CA PHE A 273 -10.43 -7.01 -1.17
C PHE A 273 -9.93 -8.17 -0.31
N VAL A 274 -8.62 -8.20 -0.05
CA VAL A 274 -7.94 -9.22 0.76
C VAL A 274 -7.26 -8.56 1.95
N ASN A 275 -7.43 -9.19 3.11
CA ASN A 275 -6.78 -8.85 4.37
C ASN A 275 -6.47 -10.16 5.13
N PRO A 276 -5.82 -10.14 6.32
CA PRO A 276 -5.56 -11.33 7.08
C PRO A 276 -6.80 -12.16 7.44
N GLU A 277 -7.96 -11.54 7.67
CA GLU A 277 -9.19 -12.25 8.05
C GLU A 277 -9.71 -13.13 6.92
N ILE A 278 -9.59 -12.67 5.67
CA ILE A 278 -9.97 -13.46 4.48
C ILE A 278 -9.12 -14.73 4.34
N ILE A 279 -7.88 -14.71 4.83
CA ILE A 279 -6.98 -15.87 4.82
C ILE A 279 -6.95 -16.62 6.17
N GLY A 280 -7.93 -16.39 7.05
CA GLY A 280 -8.09 -17.07 8.34
C GLY A 280 -7.13 -16.61 9.43
N GLN A 281 -6.57 -15.41 9.34
CA GLN A 281 -5.68 -14.82 10.35
C GLN A 281 -6.29 -13.56 10.93
N GLN A 282 -5.90 -13.21 12.16
CA GLN A 282 -6.34 -11.97 12.80
C GLN A 282 -5.63 -10.75 12.20
N SER A 283 -6.39 -9.69 11.90
CA SER A 283 -5.81 -8.40 11.49
C SER A 283 -5.08 -7.73 12.67
N TYR A 284 -3.94 -7.11 12.36
CA TYR A 284 -3.19 -6.28 13.31
C TYR A 284 -3.86 -4.92 13.52
N CYS A 285 -4.41 -4.36 12.45
CA CYS A 285 -5.05 -3.05 12.44
C CYS A 285 -6.26 -3.08 11.50
N GLY A 286 -7.40 -3.56 12.00
CA GLY A 286 -8.64 -3.71 11.22
C GLY A 286 -9.64 -2.57 11.40
N THR A 287 -9.49 -1.72 12.42
CA THR A 287 -10.46 -0.66 12.80
C THR A 287 -9.79 0.72 12.92
N ILE A 288 -10.60 1.78 12.90
CA ILE A 288 -10.12 3.14 13.18
C ILE A 288 -9.57 3.26 14.62
N ALA A 289 -10.12 2.53 15.56
CA ALA A 289 -9.60 2.46 16.93
C ALA A 289 -8.17 1.89 16.97
N ASP A 290 -7.92 0.79 16.22
CA ASP A 290 -6.59 0.21 16.09
C ASP A 290 -5.62 1.19 15.39
N MET A 291 -6.08 1.88 14.36
CA MET A 291 -5.31 2.91 13.65
C MET A 291 -4.85 4.02 14.61
N LEU A 292 -5.75 4.53 15.44
CA LEU A 292 -5.42 5.57 16.43
C LEU A 292 -4.46 5.04 17.49
N LYS A 293 -4.71 3.84 18.01
CA LYS A 293 -3.87 3.18 19.01
C LYS A 293 -2.45 2.93 18.51
N THR A 294 -2.29 2.36 17.32
CA THR A 294 -0.97 2.09 16.70
C THR A 294 -0.22 3.38 16.35
N SER A 295 -0.94 4.48 16.11
CA SER A 295 -0.39 5.82 15.93
C SER A 295 -0.04 6.54 17.25
N GLY A 296 -0.07 5.85 18.39
CA GLY A 296 0.29 6.39 19.70
C GLY A 296 -0.74 7.34 20.32
N ILE A 297 -1.98 7.31 19.86
CA ILE A 297 -3.05 8.15 20.37
C ILE A 297 -3.84 7.34 21.40
N PRO A 298 -3.80 7.72 22.69
CA PRO A 298 -4.52 6.99 23.74
C PRO A 298 -6.03 7.21 23.60
N GLY A 299 -6.81 6.14 23.80
CA GLY A 299 -8.25 6.23 23.99
C GLY A 299 -8.57 7.04 25.24
N LYS A 300 -9.72 7.69 25.27
CA LYS A 300 -10.21 8.35 26.47
C LYS A 300 -11.30 7.49 27.10
N ASP A 301 -11.05 7.01 28.30
CA ASP A 301 -12.04 6.30 29.06
C ASP A 301 -13.29 7.18 29.28
N ILE A 302 -14.46 6.55 29.15
CA ILE A 302 -15.71 7.18 29.58
C ILE A 302 -15.58 7.33 31.09
N LYS A 303 -15.31 8.55 31.57
CA LYS A 303 -15.47 8.82 32.99
C LYS A 303 -16.92 8.54 33.33
N SER A 304 -17.12 7.44 34.05
CA SER A 304 -18.41 7.05 34.65
C SER A 304 -18.98 8.17 35.51
#